data_6815cae408d49ec380519bcd6f38ac50
#
_entry.id   6815cae408d49ec380519bcd6f38ac50
#
_cell.length_a   1.000
_cell.length_b   1.000
_cell.length_c   1.000
_cell.angle_alpha   90.00
_cell.angle_beta   90.00
_cell.angle_gamma   90.00
#
_symmetry.space_group_name_H-M   'P 1'
#
loop_
_entity.id
_entity.type
_entity.pdbx_description
1 polymer ?
#
loop_
_entity_poly.entity_id
_entity_poly.type
_entity_poly.pdbx_seq_one_letter_code
_entity_poly.pdbx_strand_id
1 'polypeptide(L)'
;MNRKYLPLFVLMLTLTFSSCSVFQSKKAKPETTAKQKKAKNGIKPYGQVITKEAKTNKGLFDVHFLDNKYFFEIPDSLLNREMLMVTRIAKTATGIGFGGGKQNEQVLRWERKNNRVNLRVVSYSNYAADSLPIHEAVVNSNFEPVLFSFDIQAFKKDSLANNLVIDATDFFTKDVKAIGFQDSRRKQYQVKGLDGSRSYIDTIKSFPKNIEIRHVKTYAAGKPPSNSSTGSISLEFSNSMILLDKEPYRKRFFDERVGWFARGQVDYGNEAQRAKSVKYLDRWRLEIKDEDIEKFKRGELVEPKKPIVYYIDRATPEKWRPYIKQGIEDWQVAFEAAGFKNAILAMDPPTEEEDPDWSPEDARYSVVRYLASPIPNANGPHVSDPRSGEIIESDINWYHNVMTLLRNWFFVQTAAINPEARRPEFKDEVMGELIRFVSSHEVGHTLGLPHNMASSSAYPVEKLRDPEFTKEFGTAPSIMDYARFNYIAQPEDGDVALMPVVGPYDKYSIMWGYRPILDKTPEEEKEILDQWILERADDPIYRFGKQQSGSVIDPSAQTEDLGDDAMLASHYGIKNLKRIVPNLTEWTYQEGESYDDLKDFCTYR
;
A
#
# COMPACT_ATOMS: atom_id res chain seq x y z
N MET A 1 -47.75 -27.59 17.75
CA MET A 1 -48.14 -28.71 18.65
C MET A 1 -46.97 -29.07 19.54
N ASN A 2 -47.24 -29.02 20.87
CA ASN A 2 -46.46 -29.53 22.02
C ASN A 2 -45.09 -28.90 22.30
N ARG A 3 -44.93 -27.95 23.23
CA ARG A 3 -45.04 -27.88 24.72
C ARG A 3 -44.45 -29.09 25.48
N LYS A 4 -43.39 -28.81 26.30
CA LYS A 4 -43.30 -29.10 27.75
C LYS A 4 -41.84 -28.94 28.22
N TYR A 5 -41.57 -28.11 29.11
CA TYR A 5 -41.55 -27.94 30.59
C TYR A 5 -40.12 -27.85 31.15
N LEU A 6 -39.92 -26.74 31.87
CA LEU A 6 -38.92 -26.45 32.91
C LEU A 6 -39.18 -27.35 34.14
N PRO A 7 -38.24 -27.65 35.02
CA PRO A 7 -38.30 -26.95 36.29
C PRO A 7 -36.99 -26.47 36.91
N LEU A 8 -37.12 -25.36 37.57
CA LEU A 8 -36.45 -24.73 38.68
C LEU A 8 -36.00 -25.69 39.80
N PHE A 9 -34.78 -25.54 40.36
CA PHE A 9 -34.50 -25.91 41.77
C PHE A 9 -33.59 -24.87 42.43
N VAL A 10 -34.11 -24.30 43.49
CA VAL A 10 -33.52 -23.45 44.51
C VAL A 10 -33.14 -24.32 45.69
N LEU A 11 -31.97 -24.13 46.32
CA LEU A 11 -31.74 -24.30 47.78
C LEU A 11 -30.29 -23.85 48.09
N MET A 12 -30.09 -22.73 48.74
CA MET A 12 -29.95 -22.41 50.17
C MET A 12 -28.72 -22.97 50.90
N LEU A 13 -27.81 -22.05 51.21
CA LEU A 13 -27.19 -21.69 52.51
C LEU A 13 -26.67 -22.82 53.43
N THR A 14 -25.37 -22.72 53.79
CA THR A 14 -24.95 -22.72 55.21
C THR A 14 -23.53 -22.16 55.40
N LEU A 15 -23.43 -21.22 56.29
CA LEU A 15 -22.21 -20.69 56.92
C LEU A 15 -21.67 -21.67 57.96
N THR A 16 -20.32 -21.79 58.08
CA THR A 16 -19.68 -22.11 59.35
C THR A 16 -18.34 -21.39 59.51
N PHE A 17 -18.26 -20.66 60.60
CA PHE A 17 -17.07 -20.05 61.18
C PHE A 17 -16.24 -21.08 61.96
N SER A 18 -14.91 -20.92 62.01
CA SER A 18 -14.02 -21.16 63.19
C SER A 18 -12.59 -20.85 62.77
N SER A 19 -11.98 -19.87 63.21
CA SER A 19 -11.25 -19.38 64.39
C SER A 19 -9.91 -20.05 64.64
N CYS A 20 -8.88 -19.18 64.63
CA CYS A 20 -7.63 -19.08 65.37
C CYS A 20 -6.79 -20.30 65.78
N SER A 21 -5.47 -20.22 65.45
CA SER A 21 -4.46 -20.27 66.52
C SER A 21 -3.14 -19.66 66.09
N VAL A 22 -2.60 -18.86 67.01
CA VAL A 22 -1.34 -18.15 67.05
C VAL A 22 -0.21 -19.10 67.39
N PHE A 23 0.94 -19.01 66.72
CA PHE A 23 2.22 -19.35 67.37
C PHE A 23 3.30 -18.35 67.00
N GLN A 24 3.85 -17.70 68.01
CA GLN A 24 5.07 -16.88 67.99
C GLN A 24 6.31 -17.74 68.10
N SER A 25 7.39 -17.38 67.39
CA SER A 25 8.71 -17.30 68.00
C SER A 25 9.78 -16.63 67.10
N LYS A 26 10.31 -15.59 67.63
CA LYS A 26 11.71 -15.13 67.83
C LYS A 26 12.58 -14.70 66.61
N LYS A 27 12.74 -13.37 66.63
CA LYS A 27 13.82 -12.45 66.27
C LYS A 27 15.18 -13.05 65.82
N ALA A 28 15.60 -12.57 64.63
CA ALA A 28 16.96 -12.14 64.36
C ALA A 28 16.93 -10.74 63.75
N LYS A 29 17.82 -9.84 64.22
CA LYS A 29 17.94 -8.41 63.90
C LYS A 29 18.96 -8.19 62.78
N PRO A 30 19.15 -6.98 62.24
CA PRO A 30 18.89 -6.67 60.86
C PRO A 30 20.17 -6.26 60.11
N GLU A 31 20.22 -6.54 58.83
CA GLU A 31 21.10 -5.81 57.93
C GLU A 31 20.31 -4.74 57.20
N THR A 32 20.81 -3.51 57.38
CA THR A 32 20.28 -2.26 56.80
C THR A 32 20.52 -2.21 55.29
N THR A 33 19.57 -2.69 54.51
CA THR A 33 19.48 -2.31 53.10
C THR A 33 18.65 -1.02 53.00
N ALA A 34 19.25 0.00 52.40
CA ALA A 34 18.64 1.28 52.14
C ALA A 34 17.29 1.11 51.45
N LYS A 35 16.20 1.47 52.14
CA LYS A 35 14.87 1.58 51.56
C LYS A 35 14.91 2.66 50.47
N GLN A 36 14.98 2.25 49.20
CA GLN A 36 14.62 3.12 48.10
C GLN A 36 13.18 3.60 48.30
N LYS A 37 13.02 4.91 48.47
CA LYS A 37 11.70 5.57 48.50
C LYS A 37 10.98 5.24 47.20
N LYS A 38 9.97 4.38 47.20
CA LYS A 38 9.02 4.23 46.10
C LYS A 38 8.45 5.62 45.82
N ALA A 39 8.67 6.12 44.61
CA ALA A 39 8.09 7.38 44.17
C ALA A 39 6.55 7.30 44.32
N LYS A 40 5.96 8.37 44.87
CA LYS A 40 4.53 8.45 45.23
C LYS A 40 3.55 8.18 44.07
N ASN A 41 4.02 8.09 42.78
CA ASN A 41 3.18 7.92 41.57
C ASN A 41 3.72 6.90 40.56
N GLY A 42 4.70 6.04 40.90
CA GLY A 42 5.24 5.04 39.96
C GLY A 42 6.22 5.59 38.89
N ILE A 43 6.28 6.92 38.69
CA ILE A 43 7.17 7.58 37.73
C ILE A 43 8.56 7.74 38.34
N LYS A 44 9.58 7.24 37.63
CA LYS A 44 10.97 7.26 38.08
C LYS A 44 11.72 8.49 37.51
N PRO A 45 12.85 8.91 38.14
CA PRO A 45 13.79 9.81 37.49
C PRO A 45 14.26 9.27 36.14
N TYR A 46 14.41 10.12 35.12
CA TYR A 46 14.78 9.74 33.78
C TYR A 46 16.00 8.81 33.70
N GLY A 47 17.12 9.19 34.36
CA GLY A 47 18.35 8.38 34.36
C GLY A 47 18.25 7.04 35.09
N GLN A 48 17.13 6.74 35.78
CA GLN A 48 16.85 5.43 36.35
C GLN A 48 16.04 4.52 35.38
N VAL A 49 15.48 5.10 34.33
CA VAL A 49 14.73 4.38 33.27
C VAL A 49 15.60 4.26 32.04
N ILE A 50 16.15 5.36 31.57
CA ILE A 50 17.05 5.41 30.41
C ILE A 50 18.45 5.68 30.97
N THR A 51 19.21 4.61 31.15
CA THR A 51 20.58 4.67 31.67
C THR A 51 21.58 4.92 30.54
N LYS A 52 22.86 5.06 30.88
CA LYS A 52 23.93 5.29 29.89
C LYS A 52 24.17 4.10 28.97
N GLU A 53 23.72 2.91 29.36
CA GLU A 53 23.83 1.67 28.59
C GLU A 53 22.75 1.57 27.49
N ALA A 54 21.75 2.44 27.49
CA ALA A 54 20.69 2.46 26.50
C ALA A 54 21.27 2.79 25.11
N LYS A 55 20.95 1.94 24.13
CA LYS A 55 21.18 2.24 22.70
C LYS A 55 20.02 3.08 22.20
N THR A 56 20.32 4.27 21.68
CA THR A 56 19.30 5.23 21.23
C THR A 56 19.35 5.40 19.72
N ASN A 57 18.20 5.24 19.06
CA ASN A 57 17.98 5.64 17.69
C ASN A 57 17.13 6.92 17.67
N LYS A 58 17.62 7.95 16.99
CA LYS A 58 17.02 9.30 16.95
C LYS A 58 16.26 9.52 15.65
N GLY A 59 15.16 10.27 15.73
CA GLY A 59 14.35 10.60 14.54
C GLY A 59 13.11 11.40 14.92
N LEU A 60 11.93 10.95 14.51
CA LEU A 60 10.65 11.57 14.84
C LEU A 60 10.47 11.71 16.36
N PHE A 61 10.84 10.68 17.09
CA PHE A 61 11.11 10.68 18.52
C PHE A 61 12.19 9.64 18.86
N ASP A 62 12.85 9.80 20.01
CA ASP A 62 13.94 8.91 20.39
C ASP A 62 13.41 7.53 20.80
N VAL A 63 14.03 6.48 20.26
CA VAL A 63 13.75 5.08 20.62
C VAL A 63 14.97 4.51 21.33
N HIS A 64 14.77 4.04 22.57
CA HIS A 64 15.83 3.47 23.38
C HIS A 64 15.65 1.97 23.53
N PHE A 65 16.73 1.21 23.34
CA PHE A 65 16.81 -0.20 23.64
C PHE A 65 17.68 -0.45 24.86
N LEU A 66 17.11 -1.04 25.90
CA LEU A 66 17.78 -1.33 27.17
C LEU A 66 17.14 -2.58 27.82
N ASP A 67 17.94 -3.54 28.27
CA ASP A 67 17.50 -4.75 28.98
C ASP A 67 16.37 -5.51 28.26
N ASN A 68 16.51 -5.72 26.94
CA ASN A 68 15.53 -6.36 26.06
C ASN A 68 14.16 -5.65 25.99
N LYS A 69 14.13 -4.36 26.30
CA LYS A 69 12.96 -3.50 26.23
C LYS A 69 13.18 -2.33 25.28
N TYR A 70 12.09 -1.91 24.65
CA TYR A 70 12.06 -0.71 23.82
C TYR A 70 11.25 0.38 24.49
N PHE A 71 11.87 1.51 24.70
CA PHE A 71 11.24 2.70 25.28
C PHE A 71 11.09 3.77 24.19
N PHE A 72 9.91 4.37 24.15
CA PHE A 72 9.62 5.52 23.30
C PHE A 72 9.70 6.79 24.16
N GLU A 73 10.57 7.72 23.77
CA GLU A 73 10.65 9.07 24.34
C GLU A 73 9.87 10.03 23.44
N ILE A 74 8.60 10.25 23.76
CA ILE A 74 7.65 10.99 22.94
C ILE A 74 7.64 12.46 23.37
N PRO A 75 7.97 13.42 22.49
CA PRO A 75 7.86 14.84 22.77
C PRO A 75 6.41 15.29 22.99
N ASP A 76 6.20 16.25 23.88
CA ASP A 76 4.87 16.86 24.10
C ASP A 76 4.26 17.41 22.79
N SER A 77 5.09 17.87 21.86
CA SER A 77 4.65 18.38 20.54
C SER A 77 4.02 17.32 19.63
N LEU A 78 4.22 16.04 19.92
CA LEU A 78 3.60 14.92 19.19
C LEU A 78 2.35 14.38 19.90
N LEU A 79 2.08 14.81 21.13
CA LEU A 79 0.81 14.48 21.78
C LEU A 79 -0.35 15.14 21.03
N ASN A 80 -1.42 14.38 20.87
CA ASN A 80 -2.61 14.76 20.09
C ASN A 80 -2.34 15.02 18.58
N ARG A 81 -1.13 14.72 18.08
CA ARG A 81 -0.85 14.67 16.66
C ARG A 81 -1.25 13.30 16.10
N GLU A 82 -1.74 13.30 14.89
CA GLU A 82 -2.17 12.10 14.20
C GLU A 82 -1.02 11.46 13.45
N MET A 83 -0.97 10.14 13.53
CA MET A 83 0.00 9.29 12.85
C MET A 83 -0.76 8.20 12.11
N LEU A 84 -0.39 7.93 10.88
CA LEU A 84 -0.91 6.80 10.13
C LEU A 84 -0.05 5.57 10.42
N MET A 85 -0.64 4.55 11.02
CA MET A 85 0.03 3.26 11.21
C MET A 85 -0.36 2.30 10.10
N VAL A 86 0.63 1.85 9.35
CA VAL A 86 0.49 0.84 8.31
C VAL A 86 1.15 -0.44 8.78
N THR A 87 0.39 -1.53 8.82
CA THR A 87 0.88 -2.87 9.18
C THR A 87 1.02 -3.71 7.91
N ARG A 88 2.20 -4.26 7.66
CA ARG A 88 2.50 -5.17 6.55
C ARG A 88 3.08 -6.48 7.07
N ILE A 89 2.97 -7.55 6.30
CA ILE A 89 3.80 -8.75 6.51
C ILE A 89 5.13 -8.48 5.80
N ALA A 90 6.21 -8.38 6.55
CA ALA A 90 7.55 -8.17 5.99
C ALA A 90 8.16 -9.47 5.46
N LYS A 91 8.08 -10.55 6.29
CA LYS A 91 8.49 -11.89 5.89
C LYS A 91 7.41 -12.88 6.26
N THR A 92 7.12 -13.80 5.37
CA THR A 92 6.05 -14.79 5.52
C THR A 92 6.61 -16.21 5.57
N ALA A 93 5.87 -17.11 6.22
CA ALA A 93 6.14 -18.53 6.13
C ALA A 93 5.78 -19.05 4.73
N THR A 94 6.52 -20.05 4.25
CA THR A 94 6.24 -20.73 2.98
C THR A 94 4.76 -21.17 2.90
N GLY A 95 4.08 -20.86 1.80
CA GLY A 95 2.67 -21.19 1.58
C GLY A 95 1.65 -20.18 2.11
N ILE A 96 2.07 -19.05 2.70
CA ILE A 96 1.17 -17.96 3.12
C ILE A 96 1.06 -16.83 2.08
N GLY A 97 1.80 -16.90 1.02
CA GLY A 97 1.91 -15.83 0.03
C GLY A 97 3.28 -15.17 0.10
N PHE A 98 3.33 -13.85 0.03
CA PHE A 98 4.57 -13.08 -0.11
C PHE A 98 4.66 -11.92 0.87
N GLY A 99 5.87 -11.39 1.07
CA GLY A 99 6.11 -10.17 1.84
C GLY A 99 5.60 -8.91 1.14
N GLY A 100 5.52 -7.81 1.88
CA GLY A 100 5.02 -6.50 1.40
C GLY A 100 3.50 -6.31 1.55
N GLY A 101 2.73 -7.39 1.72
CA GLY A 101 1.26 -7.32 1.76
C GLY A 101 0.71 -6.55 2.98
N LYS A 102 -0.05 -5.47 2.72
CA LYS A 102 -0.72 -4.66 3.73
C LYS A 102 -1.76 -5.50 4.48
N GLN A 103 -1.70 -5.48 5.81
CA GLN A 103 -2.63 -6.18 6.70
C GLN A 103 -3.66 -5.23 7.31
N ASN A 104 -3.22 -4.05 7.70
CA ASN A 104 -4.08 -3.05 8.34
C ASN A 104 -3.51 -1.65 8.12
N GLU A 105 -4.41 -0.67 8.18
CA GLU A 105 -4.10 0.75 8.11
C GLU A 105 -5.05 1.48 9.05
N GLN A 106 -4.52 2.35 9.91
CA GLN A 106 -5.34 3.10 10.84
C GLN A 106 -4.64 4.37 11.31
N VAL A 107 -5.41 5.44 11.53
CA VAL A 107 -4.89 6.66 12.15
C VAL A 107 -4.86 6.46 13.65
N LEU A 108 -3.74 6.82 14.26
CA LEU A 108 -3.51 6.75 15.69
C LEU A 108 -3.18 8.12 16.26
N ARG A 109 -3.50 8.31 17.54
CA ARG A 109 -3.18 9.52 18.28
C ARG A 109 -2.72 9.18 19.68
N TRP A 110 -1.57 9.76 20.09
CA TRP A 110 -1.07 9.68 21.46
C TRP A 110 -1.81 10.67 22.33
N GLU A 111 -2.57 10.19 23.32
CA GLU A 111 -3.31 11.02 24.27
C GLU A 111 -2.79 10.79 25.68
N ARG A 112 -2.28 11.83 26.32
CA ARG A 112 -1.91 11.75 27.73
C ARG A 112 -3.13 11.90 28.62
N LYS A 113 -3.32 10.92 29.52
CA LYS A 113 -4.37 10.95 30.55
C LYS A 113 -3.74 10.66 31.92
N ASN A 114 -3.53 11.70 32.74
CA ASN A 114 -2.84 11.60 34.02
C ASN A 114 -1.43 11.00 33.87
N ASN A 115 -1.16 9.84 34.47
CA ASN A 115 0.12 9.11 34.43
C ASN A 115 0.17 8.02 33.35
N ARG A 116 -0.74 8.07 32.39
CA ARG A 116 -0.81 7.11 31.28
C ARG A 116 -0.84 7.83 29.94
N VAL A 117 -0.38 7.12 28.94
CA VAL A 117 -0.52 7.52 27.53
C VAL A 117 -1.40 6.47 26.84
N ASN A 118 -2.51 6.92 26.30
CA ASN A 118 -3.41 6.09 25.48
C ASN A 118 -3.05 6.25 24.02
N LEU A 119 -3.02 5.15 23.30
CA LEU A 119 -2.98 5.13 21.86
C LEU A 119 -4.41 4.96 21.35
N ARG A 120 -4.99 6.04 20.82
CA ARG A 120 -6.35 6.04 20.28
C ARG A 120 -6.38 5.75 18.81
N VAL A 121 -7.42 5.08 18.36
CA VAL A 121 -7.75 4.93 16.93
C VAL A 121 -8.68 6.07 16.54
N VAL A 122 -8.25 6.87 15.58
CA VAL A 122 -9.03 7.97 15.00
C VAL A 122 -9.74 7.49 13.75
N SER A 123 -11.02 7.78 13.61
CA SER A 123 -11.81 7.40 12.45
C SER A 123 -12.32 8.64 11.71
N TYR A 124 -12.14 8.66 10.41
CA TYR A 124 -12.66 9.68 9.51
C TYR A 124 -13.86 9.19 8.69
N SER A 125 -14.43 8.03 9.06
CA SER A 125 -15.60 7.48 8.38
C SER A 125 -16.85 8.37 8.51
N ASN A 126 -17.00 9.04 9.66
CA ASN A 126 -18.06 10.01 9.92
C ASN A 126 -17.41 11.39 10.12
N TYR A 127 -17.85 12.36 9.37
CA TYR A 127 -17.24 13.68 9.30
C TYR A 127 -18.27 14.80 9.40
N ALA A 128 -17.89 15.88 10.05
CA ALA A 128 -18.45 17.21 9.90
C ALA A 128 -17.35 18.23 10.18
N ALA A 129 -17.34 19.35 9.51
CA ALA A 129 -16.39 20.42 9.77
C ALA A 129 -16.51 20.91 11.22
N ASP A 130 -15.39 21.18 11.87
CA ASP A 130 -15.32 21.65 13.27
C ASP A 130 -16.02 22.99 13.50
N SER A 131 -16.15 23.80 12.47
CA SER A 131 -16.89 25.06 12.48
C SER A 131 -18.42 24.88 12.55
N LEU A 132 -18.94 23.67 12.33
CA LEU A 132 -20.38 23.39 12.30
C LEU A 132 -20.87 22.83 13.65
N PRO A 133 -22.05 23.25 14.15
CA PRO A 133 -22.60 22.71 15.40
C PRO A 133 -22.78 21.19 15.40
N ILE A 134 -23.08 20.60 14.25
CA ILE A 134 -23.25 19.15 14.09
C ILE A 134 -21.96 18.35 14.38
N HIS A 135 -20.78 19.00 14.32
CA HIS A 135 -19.49 18.39 14.64
C HIS A 135 -19.50 17.76 16.05
N GLU A 136 -20.04 18.47 17.05
CA GLU A 136 -20.13 17.96 18.41
C GLU A 136 -20.96 16.66 18.48
N ALA A 137 -22.06 16.59 17.74
CA ALA A 137 -22.88 15.38 17.67
C ALA A 137 -22.13 14.21 17.00
N VAL A 138 -21.34 14.49 15.93
CA VAL A 138 -20.49 13.48 15.30
C VAL A 138 -19.45 12.93 16.28
N VAL A 139 -18.75 13.80 17.01
CA VAL A 139 -17.76 13.40 18.02
C VAL A 139 -18.40 12.58 19.14
N ASN A 140 -19.55 13.01 19.66
CA ASN A 140 -20.23 12.32 20.75
C ASN A 140 -20.80 10.94 20.34
N SER A 141 -21.14 10.77 19.05
CA SER A 141 -21.69 9.51 18.52
C SER A 141 -20.61 8.54 18.01
N ASN A 142 -19.36 8.98 17.86
CA ASN A 142 -18.27 8.19 17.30
C ASN A 142 -17.05 8.20 18.24
N PHE A 143 -17.22 7.57 19.40
CA PHE A 143 -16.17 7.53 20.41
C PHE A 143 -14.93 6.75 19.91
N GLU A 144 -13.78 7.39 19.96
CA GLU A 144 -12.52 6.83 19.51
C GLU A 144 -12.01 5.73 20.46
N PRO A 145 -11.86 4.47 20.01
CA PRO A 145 -11.41 3.40 20.88
C PRO A 145 -9.97 3.57 21.33
N VAL A 146 -9.66 3.13 22.54
CA VAL A 146 -8.29 3.03 23.06
C VAL A 146 -7.71 1.70 22.61
N LEU A 147 -6.76 1.74 21.67
CA LEU A 147 -6.07 0.55 21.16
C LEU A 147 -5.15 -0.08 22.20
N PHE A 148 -4.39 0.75 22.90
CA PHE A 148 -3.49 0.35 23.96
C PHE A 148 -3.25 1.51 24.96
N SER A 149 -2.84 1.17 26.20
CA SER A 149 -2.56 2.17 27.23
C SER A 149 -1.25 1.85 27.93
N PHE A 150 -0.37 2.82 27.97
CA PHE A 150 0.99 2.71 28.50
C PHE A 150 1.10 3.49 29.81
N ASP A 151 1.82 2.95 30.80
CA ASP A 151 2.22 3.71 31.97
C ASP A 151 3.43 4.58 31.65
N ILE A 152 3.38 5.86 32.05
CA ILE A 152 4.53 6.76 31.93
C ILE A 152 5.61 6.29 32.90
N GLN A 153 6.79 5.94 32.38
CA GLN A 153 7.92 5.44 33.16
C GLN A 153 8.75 6.59 33.73
N ALA A 154 8.98 7.65 32.95
CA ALA A 154 9.75 8.82 33.29
C ALA A 154 9.35 10.03 32.45
N PHE A 155 9.83 11.20 32.87
CA PHE A 155 9.86 12.42 32.06
C PHE A 155 11.29 12.86 31.87
N LYS A 156 11.67 13.20 30.63
CA LYS A 156 12.87 13.96 30.34
C LYS A 156 12.49 15.43 30.27
N LYS A 157 13.02 16.21 31.20
CA LYS A 157 12.86 17.66 31.18
C LYS A 157 14.03 18.27 30.41
N ASP A 158 13.75 18.86 29.31
CA ASP A 158 14.65 19.76 28.60
C ASP A 158 14.14 21.20 28.76
N SER A 159 15.02 22.19 28.52
CA SER A 159 14.67 23.61 28.59
C SER A 159 13.51 24.03 27.68
N LEU A 160 13.21 23.21 26.65
CA LEU A 160 12.24 23.49 25.60
C LEU A 160 11.09 22.47 25.49
N ALA A 161 11.18 21.28 26.12
CA ALA A 161 10.17 20.23 25.98
C ALA A 161 10.13 19.30 27.21
N ASN A 162 8.93 18.79 27.54
CA ASN A 162 8.74 17.68 28.46
C ASN A 162 8.47 16.40 27.67
N ASN A 163 9.52 15.66 27.37
CA ASN A 163 9.31 14.35 26.71
C ASN A 163 8.85 13.33 27.76
N LEU A 164 7.87 12.52 27.39
CA LEU A 164 7.44 11.39 28.21
C LEU A 164 8.04 10.08 27.70
N VAL A 165 8.37 9.18 28.62
CA VAL A 165 8.94 7.86 28.29
C VAL A 165 7.95 6.77 28.64
N ILE A 166 7.66 5.90 27.66
CA ILE A 166 6.81 4.71 27.83
C ILE A 166 7.59 3.45 27.45
N ASP A 167 7.25 2.30 28.05
CA ASP A 167 7.70 0.98 27.62
C ASP A 167 6.76 0.47 26.52
N ALA A 168 7.22 0.42 25.28
CA ALA A 168 6.45 0.02 24.12
C ALA A 168 6.51 -1.49 23.83
N THR A 169 7.33 -2.24 24.55
CA THR A 169 7.64 -3.67 24.26
C THR A 169 6.39 -4.51 24.19
N ASP A 170 5.52 -4.41 25.18
CA ASP A 170 4.31 -5.22 25.29
C ASP A 170 3.33 -5.01 24.11
N PHE A 171 3.25 -3.81 23.57
CA PHE A 171 2.37 -3.50 22.45
C PHE A 171 2.72 -4.33 21.21
N PHE A 172 4.01 -4.51 20.93
CA PHE A 172 4.47 -5.25 19.75
C PHE A 172 4.63 -6.76 19.99
N THR A 173 4.85 -7.18 21.23
CA THR A 173 5.07 -8.62 21.56
C THR A 173 3.81 -9.36 21.98
N LYS A 174 2.74 -8.65 22.41
CA LYS A 174 1.44 -9.26 22.74
C LYS A 174 0.55 -9.43 21.51
N ASP A 175 -0.56 -10.18 21.68
CA ASP A 175 -1.53 -10.41 20.62
C ASP A 175 -2.48 -9.22 20.42
N VAL A 176 -1.92 -8.09 19.96
CA VAL A 176 -2.71 -6.93 19.54
C VAL A 176 -3.13 -7.16 18.08
N LYS A 177 -4.44 -7.37 17.87
CA LYS A 177 -4.99 -7.72 16.54
C LYS A 177 -4.69 -6.69 15.45
N ALA A 178 -4.70 -5.41 15.82
CA ALA A 178 -4.47 -4.31 14.90
C ALA A 178 -3.09 -4.35 14.20
N ILE A 179 -2.10 -4.97 14.85
CA ILE A 179 -0.72 -5.12 14.37
C ILE A 179 -0.33 -6.60 14.27
N GLY A 180 -1.27 -7.46 13.96
CA GLY A 180 -1.06 -8.90 13.89
C GLY A 180 -1.76 -9.54 12.71
N PHE A 181 -1.86 -10.84 12.78
CA PHE A 181 -2.45 -11.65 11.74
C PHE A 181 -3.97 -11.47 11.67
N GLN A 182 -4.52 -11.21 10.50
CA GLN A 182 -5.94 -10.92 10.28
C GLN A 182 -6.86 -12.10 10.65
N ASP A 183 -8.07 -11.82 11.13
CA ASP A 183 -9.04 -12.81 11.57
C ASP A 183 -9.43 -13.82 10.47
N SER A 184 -9.47 -13.42 9.19
CA SER A 184 -9.69 -14.31 8.05
C SER A 184 -8.60 -15.37 7.92
N ARG A 185 -7.35 -14.93 8.00
CA ARG A 185 -6.17 -15.81 7.96
C ARG A 185 -6.05 -16.68 9.21
N ARG A 186 -6.37 -16.12 10.39
CA ARG A 186 -6.44 -16.89 11.65
C ARG A 186 -7.44 -18.04 11.53
N LYS A 187 -8.61 -17.81 10.95
CA LYS A 187 -9.62 -18.85 10.68
C LYS A 187 -9.10 -19.90 9.69
N GLN A 188 -8.52 -19.45 8.58
CA GLN A 188 -7.96 -20.31 7.53
C GLN A 188 -6.95 -21.33 8.07
N TYR A 189 -6.02 -20.87 8.91
CA TYR A 189 -4.94 -21.69 9.46
C TYR A 189 -5.25 -22.26 10.85
N GLN A 190 -6.47 -22.08 11.35
CA GLN A 190 -6.91 -22.53 12.67
C GLN A 190 -5.97 -22.08 13.79
N VAL A 191 -5.66 -20.78 13.80
CA VAL A 191 -4.81 -20.16 14.83
C VAL A 191 -5.50 -20.26 16.20
N LYS A 192 -4.77 -20.81 17.18
CA LYS A 192 -5.25 -21.03 18.57
C LYS A 192 -4.88 -19.85 19.47
N GLY A 193 -3.70 -19.28 19.29
CA GLY A 193 -3.22 -18.14 20.06
C GLY A 193 -1.78 -17.77 19.73
N LEU A 194 -1.34 -16.63 20.25
CA LEU A 194 0.05 -16.17 20.16
C LEU A 194 0.92 -16.92 21.15
N ASP A 195 2.10 -17.36 20.72
CA ASP A 195 3.16 -17.86 21.58
C ASP A 195 4.11 -16.72 21.93
N GLY A 196 3.94 -16.16 23.12
CA GLY A 196 4.75 -15.03 23.60
C GLY A 196 6.23 -15.36 23.79
N SER A 197 6.59 -16.64 24.02
CA SER A 197 7.99 -17.07 24.20
C SER A 197 8.78 -17.07 22.88
N ARG A 198 8.08 -17.13 21.73
CA ARG A 198 8.64 -17.11 20.38
C ARG A 198 8.22 -15.85 19.59
N SER A 199 7.78 -14.81 20.31
CA SER A 199 7.37 -13.53 19.71
C SER A 199 8.22 -12.40 20.30
N TYR A 200 8.84 -11.59 19.45
CA TYR A 200 9.80 -10.58 19.86
C TYR A 200 9.88 -9.42 18.88
N ILE A 201 10.45 -8.31 19.31
CA ILE A 201 10.80 -7.19 18.44
C ILE A 201 12.18 -7.46 17.85
N ASP A 202 12.28 -7.46 16.53
CA ASP A 202 13.55 -7.61 15.81
C ASP A 202 14.33 -6.29 15.82
N THR A 203 13.69 -5.21 15.37
CA THR A 203 14.30 -3.88 15.36
C THR A 203 13.24 -2.78 15.41
N ILE A 204 13.63 -1.61 15.94
CA ILE A 204 12.87 -0.36 15.79
C ILE A 204 13.83 0.73 15.33
N LYS A 205 13.49 1.38 14.20
CA LYS A 205 14.20 2.54 13.67
C LYS A 205 13.31 3.78 13.69
N SER A 206 13.90 4.90 14.07
CA SER A 206 13.23 6.20 14.03
C SER A 206 13.79 7.00 12.86
N PHE A 207 12.92 7.45 11.96
CA PHE A 207 13.24 8.32 10.84
C PHE A 207 12.61 9.71 11.07
N PRO A 208 12.93 10.74 10.29
CA PRO A 208 12.40 12.08 10.52
C PRO A 208 10.87 12.22 10.44
N LYS A 209 10.18 11.34 9.68
CA LYS A 209 8.72 11.36 9.48
C LYS A 209 8.01 10.11 9.99
N ASN A 210 8.72 9.02 10.30
CA ASN A 210 8.11 7.77 10.76
C ASN A 210 8.97 7.00 11.76
N ILE A 211 8.29 6.09 12.46
CA ILE A 211 8.93 5.03 13.25
C ILE A 211 8.62 3.71 12.53
N GLU A 212 9.66 2.94 12.23
CA GLU A 212 9.55 1.64 11.61
C GLU A 212 9.85 0.55 12.64
N ILE A 213 8.91 -0.36 12.83
CA ILE A 213 9.00 -1.44 13.80
C ILE A 213 8.93 -2.78 13.07
N ARG A 214 9.96 -3.61 13.24
CA ARG A 214 9.99 -5.00 12.80
C ARG A 214 9.82 -5.91 13.99
N HIS A 215 8.83 -6.79 13.95
CA HIS A 215 8.58 -7.73 15.04
C HIS A 215 8.09 -9.08 14.53
N VAL A 216 8.52 -10.14 15.18
CA VAL A 216 8.12 -11.51 14.88
C VAL A 216 6.98 -11.93 15.80
N LYS A 217 5.93 -12.49 15.21
CA LYS A 217 4.83 -13.12 15.94
C LYS A 217 4.71 -14.58 15.53
N THR A 218 4.74 -15.46 16.52
CA THR A 218 4.55 -16.90 16.34
C THR A 218 3.21 -17.30 16.91
N TYR A 219 2.38 -17.93 16.09
CA TYR A 219 1.05 -18.39 16.47
C TYR A 219 0.98 -19.90 16.47
N ALA A 220 0.42 -20.50 17.54
CA ALA A 220 0.03 -21.90 17.51
C ALA A 220 -1.11 -22.09 16.50
N ALA A 221 -1.00 -23.04 15.59
CA ALA A 221 -1.93 -23.25 14.49
C ALA A 221 -2.23 -24.73 14.27
N GLY A 222 -3.52 -25.03 14.04
CA GLY A 222 -3.95 -26.40 13.73
C GLY A 222 -3.70 -26.81 12.29
N LYS A 223 -3.57 -25.85 11.37
CA LYS A 223 -3.31 -26.07 9.94
C LYS A 223 -2.21 -25.12 9.42
N PRO A 224 -0.94 -25.32 9.83
CA PRO A 224 0.16 -24.54 9.26
C PRO A 224 0.28 -24.80 7.74
N PRO A 225 0.63 -23.80 6.92
CA PRO A 225 0.53 -23.95 5.46
C PRO A 225 1.58 -24.87 4.84
N SER A 226 2.78 -24.99 5.39
CA SER A 226 3.88 -25.71 4.75
C SER A 226 4.41 -26.91 5.53
N ASN A 227 4.28 -26.91 6.85
CA ASN A 227 4.77 -27.99 7.71
C ASN A 227 3.83 -28.19 8.89
N SER A 228 2.92 -29.15 8.76
CA SER A 228 1.92 -29.46 9.78
C SER A 228 2.52 -29.95 11.10
N SER A 229 3.72 -30.54 11.07
CA SER A 229 4.40 -31.05 12.27
C SER A 229 4.94 -29.95 13.18
N THR A 230 5.11 -28.70 12.68
CA THR A 230 5.53 -27.57 13.51
C THR A 230 4.44 -27.09 14.46
N GLY A 231 3.17 -27.29 14.12
CA GLY A 231 2.02 -26.80 14.89
C GLY A 231 1.97 -25.28 15.09
N SER A 232 2.78 -24.54 14.33
CA SER A 232 2.89 -23.09 14.48
C SER A 232 3.18 -22.37 13.16
N ILE A 233 2.91 -21.05 13.15
CA ILE A 233 3.18 -20.13 12.05
C ILE A 233 3.95 -18.95 12.63
N SER A 234 5.13 -18.64 12.10
CA SER A 234 5.90 -17.44 12.43
C SER A 234 5.88 -16.47 11.25
N LEU A 235 5.63 -15.20 11.55
CA LEU A 235 5.58 -14.10 10.59
C LEU A 235 6.37 -12.92 11.14
N GLU A 236 7.11 -12.24 10.28
CA GLU A 236 7.66 -10.93 10.61
C GLU A 236 6.71 -9.86 10.09
N PHE A 237 6.26 -9.00 10.98
CA PHE A 237 5.45 -7.83 10.65
C PHE A 237 6.31 -6.58 10.62
N SER A 238 5.93 -5.67 9.73
CA SER A 238 6.41 -4.31 9.66
C SER A 238 5.27 -3.38 10.05
N ASN A 239 5.55 -2.46 10.97
CA ASN A 239 4.63 -1.39 11.34
C ASN A 239 5.32 -0.05 11.11
N SER A 240 4.85 0.72 10.14
CA SER A 240 5.29 2.09 9.92
C SER A 240 4.30 3.04 10.59
N MET A 241 4.78 3.87 11.53
CA MET A 241 3.98 4.92 12.18
C MET A 241 4.39 6.26 11.59
N ILE A 242 3.65 6.76 10.62
CA ILE A 242 3.97 7.95 9.82
C ILE A 242 3.27 9.17 10.41
N LEU A 243 4.01 10.23 10.71
CA LEU A 243 3.44 11.49 11.17
C LEU A 243 2.70 12.18 10.03
N LEU A 244 1.39 12.38 10.20
CA LEU A 244 0.57 13.13 9.25
C LEU A 244 0.85 14.63 9.36
N ASP A 245 0.83 15.32 8.22
CA ASP A 245 0.97 16.77 8.20
C ASP A 245 -0.19 17.44 8.94
N LYS A 246 0.08 18.62 9.55
CA LYS A 246 -0.96 19.34 10.31
C LYS A 246 -2.13 19.72 9.41
N GLU A 247 -1.81 20.27 8.24
CA GLU A 247 -2.79 20.68 7.26
C GLU A 247 -2.92 19.58 6.19
N PRO A 248 -4.06 18.88 6.14
CA PRO A 248 -4.30 17.88 5.10
C PRO A 248 -4.26 18.52 3.71
N TYR A 249 -3.80 17.75 2.73
CA TYR A 249 -3.84 18.21 1.34
C TYR A 249 -5.28 18.52 0.90
N ARG A 250 -5.43 19.44 -0.03
CA ARG A 250 -6.72 19.82 -0.61
C ARG A 250 -7.39 18.60 -1.25
N LYS A 251 -8.59 18.26 -0.78
CA LYS A 251 -9.41 17.18 -1.32
C LYS A 251 -9.81 17.47 -2.77
N ARG A 252 -9.98 16.42 -3.58
CA ARG A 252 -10.68 16.47 -4.86
C ARG A 252 -11.75 15.39 -4.88
N PHE A 253 -12.98 15.75 -5.25
CA PHE A 253 -14.08 14.82 -5.26
C PHE A 253 -13.92 13.76 -6.36
N PHE A 254 -14.29 12.54 -6.02
CA PHE A 254 -14.30 11.40 -6.92
C PHE A 254 -15.51 11.47 -7.87
N ASP A 255 -15.29 11.04 -9.12
CA ASP A 255 -16.35 10.77 -10.08
C ASP A 255 -16.13 9.38 -10.71
N GLU A 256 -17.19 8.57 -10.72
CA GLU A 256 -17.11 7.17 -11.21
C GLU A 256 -16.89 7.07 -12.71
N ARG A 257 -17.12 8.14 -13.47
CA ARG A 257 -16.90 8.20 -14.92
C ARG A 257 -15.44 8.30 -15.31
N VAL A 258 -14.56 8.71 -14.37
CA VAL A 258 -13.12 8.88 -14.65
C VAL A 258 -12.26 7.76 -14.05
N GLY A 259 -12.72 7.12 -12.98
CA GLY A 259 -12.02 5.98 -12.34
C GLY A 259 -10.73 6.36 -11.59
N TRP A 260 -10.84 6.38 -10.26
CA TRP A 260 -9.73 6.64 -9.35
C TRP A 260 -9.86 5.75 -8.12
N PHE A 261 -8.74 5.43 -7.47
CA PHE A 261 -8.80 5.02 -6.08
C PHE A 261 -9.31 6.19 -5.25
N ALA A 262 -10.17 5.89 -4.28
CA ALA A 262 -10.83 6.95 -3.52
C ALA A 262 -11.15 6.51 -2.09
N ARG A 263 -11.16 7.49 -1.18
CA ARG A 263 -11.58 7.31 0.20
C ARG A 263 -12.99 7.84 0.42
N GLY A 264 -13.82 7.05 1.12
CA GLY A 264 -15.20 7.42 1.42
C GLY A 264 -15.36 7.95 2.83
N GLN A 265 -16.19 8.97 2.99
CA GLN A 265 -16.61 9.52 4.28
C GLN A 265 -18.13 9.75 4.24
N VAL A 266 -18.76 9.66 5.41
CA VAL A 266 -20.15 10.08 5.58
C VAL A 266 -20.12 11.52 6.11
N ASP A 267 -20.56 12.45 5.27
CA ASP A 267 -20.58 13.88 5.60
C ASP A 267 -21.93 14.28 6.18
N TYR A 268 -21.90 14.73 7.43
CA TYR A 268 -23.06 15.24 8.17
C TYR A 268 -23.19 16.77 8.07
N GLY A 269 -22.18 17.44 7.56
CA GLY A 269 -22.17 18.90 7.44
C GLY A 269 -22.86 19.46 6.21
N ASN A 270 -23.38 18.60 5.31
CA ASN A 270 -24.09 19.02 4.12
C ASN A 270 -25.54 19.43 4.42
N GLU A 271 -26.12 20.28 3.58
CA GLU A 271 -27.51 20.76 3.73
C GLU A 271 -28.59 19.74 3.31
N ALA A 272 -28.18 18.57 2.81
CA ALA A 272 -29.13 17.51 2.48
C ALA A 272 -29.85 17.00 3.76
N GLN A 273 -31.11 16.64 3.65
CA GLN A 273 -31.88 16.08 4.79
C GLN A 273 -31.49 14.63 5.12
N ARG A 274 -30.25 14.24 4.81
CA ARG A 274 -29.62 12.95 5.13
C ARG A 274 -28.11 13.09 5.11
N ALA A 275 -27.40 12.32 5.91
CA ALA A 275 -25.96 12.19 5.78
C ALA A 275 -25.60 11.66 4.38
N LYS A 276 -24.61 12.28 3.75
CA LYS A 276 -24.22 11.96 2.38
C LYS A 276 -22.87 11.23 2.38
N SER A 277 -22.80 10.10 1.69
CA SER A 277 -21.50 9.49 1.38
C SER A 277 -20.81 10.32 0.31
N VAL A 278 -19.61 10.78 0.63
CA VAL A 278 -18.72 11.50 -0.28
C VAL A 278 -17.42 10.73 -0.45
N LYS A 279 -16.81 10.80 -1.63
CA LYS A 279 -15.53 10.16 -1.91
C LYS A 279 -14.55 11.19 -2.42
N TYR A 280 -13.27 11.01 -2.05
CA TYR A 280 -12.16 11.84 -2.46
C TYR A 280 -11.08 10.98 -3.10
N LEU A 281 -10.40 11.52 -4.13
CA LEU A 281 -9.33 10.83 -4.83
C LEU A 281 -8.14 10.53 -3.90
N ASP A 282 -7.53 9.38 -4.07
CA ASP A 282 -6.17 9.13 -3.60
C ASP A 282 -5.19 9.70 -4.64
N ARG A 283 -4.41 10.72 -4.29
CA ARG A 283 -3.46 11.39 -5.22
C ARG A 283 -2.28 12.03 -4.49
N TRP A 284 -1.15 12.18 -5.16
CA TRP A 284 0.01 12.89 -4.66
C TRP A 284 -0.25 14.38 -4.53
N ARG A 285 0.43 15.04 -3.57
CA ARG A 285 0.44 16.49 -3.43
C ARG A 285 1.32 17.10 -4.50
N LEU A 286 0.72 17.62 -5.56
CA LEU A 286 1.39 18.43 -6.56
C LEU A 286 0.87 19.86 -6.50
N GLU A 287 1.75 20.78 -6.12
CA GLU A 287 1.46 22.21 -5.97
C GLU A 287 2.37 23.03 -6.85
N ILE A 288 1.85 24.12 -7.42
CA ILE A 288 2.62 25.07 -8.21
C ILE A 288 3.47 25.93 -7.27
N LYS A 289 4.70 26.24 -7.63
CA LYS A 289 5.54 27.23 -6.94
C LYS A 289 4.90 28.61 -7.08
N ASP A 290 4.93 29.41 -6.03
CA ASP A 290 4.23 30.71 -6.01
C ASP A 290 4.69 31.65 -7.14
N GLU A 291 5.98 31.60 -7.49
CA GLU A 291 6.59 32.33 -8.60
C GLU A 291 6.17 31.83 -10.01
N ASP A 292 5.62 30.64 -10.12
CA ASP A 292 5.23 30.02 -11.40
C ASP A 292 3.71 30.08 -11.68
N ILE A 293 2.91 30.63 -10.75
CA ILE A 293 1.44 30.71 -10.90
C ILE A 293 1.05 31.44 -12.20
N GLU A 294 1.68 32.58 -12.50
CA GLU A 294 1.38 33.34 -13.71
C GLU A 294 1.85 32.65 -15.01
N LYS A 295 2.93 31.86 -14.97
CA LYS A 295 3.31 31.01 -16.09
C LYS A 295 2.27 29.92 -16.34
N PHE A 296 1.84 29.23 -15.27
CA PHE A 296 0.81 28.21 -15.37
C PHE A 296 -0.53 28.77 -15.93
N LYS A 297 -0.95 29.96 -15.51
CA LYS A 297 -2.15 30.64 -16.05
C LYS A 297 -2.04 30.91 -17.55
N ARG A 298 -0.83 31.16 -18.07
CA ARG A 298 -0.57 31.33 -19.51
C ARG A 298 -0.48 30.00 -20.28
N GLY A 299 -0.63 28.85 -19.61
CA GLY A 299 -0.52 27.51 -20.20
C GLY A 299 0.93 27.00 -20.37
N GLU A 300 1.90 27.63 -19.72
CA GLU A 300 3.27 27.15 -19.70
C GLU A 300 3.42 25.99 -18.71
N LEU A 301 4.26 25.01 -19.05
CA LEU A 301 4.57 23.91 -18.13
C LEU A 301 5.47 24.41 -16.99
N VAL A 302 5.08 24.07 -15.75
CA VAL A 302 5.80 24.44 -14.54
C VAL A 302 6.28 23.22 -13.76
N GLU A 303 7.32 23.37 -12.96
CA GLU A 303 7.75 22.32 -12.04
C GLU A 303 6.90 22.37 -10.76
N PRO A 304 6.51 21.22 -10.18
CA PRO A 304 5.85 21.20 -8.89
C PRO A 304 6.80 21.67 -7.77
N LYS A 305 6.24 22.13 -6.64
CA LYS A 305 7.02 22.41 -5.42
C LYS A 305 7.83 21.20 -4.98
N LYS A 306 7.24 20.00 -5.07
CA LYS A 306 7.88 18.71 -4.78
C LYS A 306 7.47 17.71 -5.86
N PRO A 307 8.40 17.16 -6.64
CA PRO A 307 8.10 16.08 -7.58
C PRO A 307 7.81 14.77 -6.85
N ILE A 308 7.15 13.84 -7.54
CA ILE A 308 7.01 12.45 -7.16
C ILE A 308 8.34 11.76 -7.51
N VAL A 309 9.01 11.14 -6.54
CA VAL A 309 10.32 10.51 -6.75
C VAL A 309 10.26 9.05 -6.34
N TYR A 310 10.64 8.16 -7.25
CA TYR A 310 10.84 6.74 -6.98
C TYR A 310 12.31 6.39 -6.99
N TYR A 311 12.75 5.71 -5.94
CA TYR A 311 14.09 5.14 -5.86
C TYR A 311 14.07 3.67 -6.28
N ILE A 312 15.11 3.24 -7.00
CA ILE A 312 15.27 1.83 -7.38
C ILE A 312 16.00 1.10 -6.26
N ASP A 313 15.44 -0.02 -5.75
CA ASP A 313 16.10 -0.83 -4.72
C ASP A 313 17.52 -1.24 -5.15
N ARG A 314 18.47 -1.16 -4.22
CA ARG A 314 19.87 -1.60 -4.45
C ARG A 314 19.95 -3.07 -4.86
N ALA A 315 18.98 -3.89 -4.44
CA ALA A 315 18.90 -5.31 -4.82
C ALA A 315 18.46 -5.55 -6.27
N THR A 316 17.98 -4.50 -6.98
CA THR A 316 17.58 -4.62 -8.38
C THR A 316 18.80 -4.89 -9.28
N PRO A 317 18.79 -5.96 -10.10
CA PRO A 317 19.86 -6.21 -11.05
C PRO A 317 20.13 -4.99 -11.96
N GLU A 318 21.39 -4.62 -12.11
CA GLU A 318 21.79 -3.38 -12.81
C GLU A 318 21.23 -3.29 -14.23
N LYS A 319 21.18 -4.41 -14.95
CA LYS A 319 20.67 -4.46 -16.33
C LYS A 319 19.20 -4.10 -16.46
N TRP A 320 18.40 -4.25 -15.38
CA TRP A 320 16.95 -3.93 -15.38
C TRP A 320 16.62 -2.52 -14.89
N ARG A 321 17.53 -1.87 -14.17
CA ARG A 321 17.30 -0.52 -13.61
C ARG A 321 16.93 0.53 -14.67
N PRO A 322 17.59 0.61 -15.84
CA PRO A 322 17.23 1.59 -16.86
C PRO A 322 15.79 1.45 -17.34
N TYR A 323 15.31 0.23 -17.55
CA TYR A 323 13.96 -0.04 -18.05
C TYR A 323 12.89 0.27 -16.98
N ILE A 324 13.15 -0.06 -15.72
CA ILE A 324 12.24 0.30 -14.61
C ILE A 324 12.15 1.82 -14.50
N LYS A 325 13.26 2.54 -14.58
CA LYS A 325 13.29 4.02 -14.57
C LYS A 325 12.51 4.62 -15.73
N GLN A 326 12.69 4.12 -16.93
CA GLN A 326 11.95 4.56 -18.11
C GLN A 326 10.45 4.38 -17.91
N GLY A 327 10.02 3.21 -17.36
CA GLY A 327 8.60 2.95 -17.09
C GLY A 327 7.99 3.91 -16.07
N ILE A 328 8.78 4.39 -15.08
CA ILE A 328 8.35 5.45 -14.16
C ILE A 328 8.21 6.78 -14.90
N GLU A 329 9.20 7.13 -15.72
CA GLU A 329 9.28 8.43 -16.40
C GLU A 329 8.34 8.51 -17.62
N ASP A 330 7.83 7.39 -18.14
CA ASP A 330 6.79 7.35 -19.19
C ASP A 330 5.53 8.15 -18.81
N TRP A 331 5.24 8.32 -17.52
CA TRP A 331 4.12 9.11 -17.03
C TRP A 331 4.32 10.63 -17.15
N GLN A 332 5.53 11.09 -17.47
CA GLN A 332 5.81 12.53 -17.60
C GLN A 332 4.87 13.20 -18.60
N VAL A 333 4.57 12.56 -19.74
CA VAL A 333 3.65 13.07 -20.75
C VAL A 333 2.22 13.28 -20.24
N ALA A 334 1.79 12.47 -19.25
CA ALA A 334 0.50 12.61 -18.62
C ALA A 334 0.47 13.79 -17.64
N PHE A 335 1.57 14.04 -16.93
CA PHE A 335 1.69 15.22 -16.06
C PHE A 335 1.85 16.52 -16.86
N GLU A 336 2.43 16.49 -18.05
CA GLU A 336 2.44 17.63 -18.97
C GLU A 336 1.02 18.02 -19.39
N ALA A 337 0.12 17.06 -19.62
CA ALA A 337 -1.29 17.36 -19.84
C ALA A 337 -1.95 18.04 -18.62
N ALA A 338 -1.47 17.75 -17.41
CA ALA A 338 -1.89 18.44 -16.18
C ALA A 338 -1.22 19.81 -15.98
N GLY A 339 -0.24 20.18 -16.80
CA GLY A 339 0.48 21.46 -16.74
C GLY A 339 1.82 21.40 -15.99
N PHE A 340 2.31 20.21 -15.67
CA PHE A 340 3.56 20.03 -14.95
C PHE A 340 4.64 19.39 -15.84
N LYS A 341 5.88 19.88 -15.76
CA LYS A 341 7.08 19.22 -16.22
C LYS A 341 7.90 18.72 -15.03
N ASN A 342 8.70 17.67 -15.24
CA ASN A 342 9.54 17.08 -14.19
C ASN A 342 8.74 16.71 -12.93
N ALA A 343 7.49 16.26 -13.11
CA ALA A 343 6.59 15.96 -12.01
C ALA A 343 6.83 14.59 -11.39
N ILE A 344 7.38 13.66 -12.16
CA ILE A 344 7.72 12.30 -11.72
C ILE A 344 9.15 11.97 -12.15
N LEU A 345 9.94 11.40 -11.24
CA LEU A 345 11.37 11.15 -11.44
C LEU A 345 11.74 9.77 -10.90
N ALA A 346 12.67 9.11 -11.57
CA ALA A 346 13.27 7.86 -11.13
C ALA A 346 14.74 8.06 -10.77
N MET A 347 15.14 7.61 -9.58
CA MET A 347 16.49 7.82 -9.06
C MET A 347 17.11 6.50 -8.56
N ASP A 348 18.43 6.38 -8.65
CA ASP A 348 19.16 5.40 -7.84
C ASP A 348 19.21 5.87 -6.39
N PRO A 349 19.21 4.95 -5.42
CA PRO A 349 19.40 5.31 -4.04
C PRO A 349 20.81 5.87 -3.84
N PRO A 350 21.01 6.79 -2.89
CA PRO A 350 22.35 7.27 -2.57
C PRO A 350 23.24 6.09 -2.13
N THR A 351 24.53 6.21 -2.40
CA THR A 351 25.53 5.23 -1.92
C THR A 351 25.64 5.29 -0.39
N GLU A 352 26.25 4.28 0.23
CA GLU A 352 26.51 4.30 1.68
C GLU A 352 27.46 5.43 2.10
N GLU A 353 28.29 5.91 1.18
CA GLU A 353 29.19 7.05 1.41
C GLU A 353 28.45 8.38 1.37
N GLU A 354 27.45 8.52 0.49
CA GLU A 354 26.64 9.74 0.34
C GLU A 354 25.61 9.90 1.46
N ASP A 355 24.93 8.80 1.83
CA ASP A 355 23.94 8.77 2.92
C ASP A 355 23.95 7.39 3.59
N PRO A 356 24.73 7.22 4.69
CA PRO A 356 24.80 5.96 5.43
C PRO A 356 23.49 5.62 6.16
N ASP A 357 22.63 6.60 6.40
CA ASP A 357 21.36 6.44 7.11
C ASP A 357 20.17 6.24 6.16
N TRP A 358 20.39 6.33 4.83
CA TRP A 358 19.33 6.10 3.85
C TRP A 358 18.72 4.70 4.01
N SER A 359 17.43 4.65 4.02
CA SER A 359 16.69 3.39 4.16
C SER A 359 15.42 3.44 3.32
N PRO A 360 15.09 2.35 2.63
CA PRO A 360 13.80 2.21 1.97
C PRO A 360 12.62 2.13 2.96
N GLU A 361 12.87 2.06 4.26
CA GLU A 361 11.86 2.08 5.32
C GLU A 361 11.54 3.52 5.80
N ASP A 362 12.25 4.52 5.31
CA ASP A 362 11.96 5.92 5.60
C ASP A 362 10.81 6.40 4.71
N ALA A 363 9.68 6.74 5.32
CA ALA A 363 8.45 7.15 4.63
C ALA A 363 8.60 8.45 3.78
N ARG A 364 9.77 9.08 3.79
CA ARG A 364 10.08 10.19 2.87
C ARG A 364 10.39 9.71 1.45
N TYR A 365 10.68 8.42 1.27
CA TYR A 365 11.09 7.80 0.01
C TYR A 365 10.05 6.77 -0.44
N SER A 366 9.74 6.77 -1.72
CA SER A 366 9.00 5.70 -2.39
C SER A 366 9.98 4.85 -3.18
N VAL A 367 9.88 3.53 -3.06
CA VAL A 367 10.89 2.62 -3.57
C VAL A 367 10.27 1.51 -4.42
N VAL A 368 10.89 1.22 -5.56
CA VAL A 368 10.62 -0.02 -6.29
C VAL A 368 11.43 -1.13 -5.63
N ARG A 369 10.76 -1.93 -4.78
CA ARG A 369 11.33 -3.01 -3.97
C ARG A 369 11.54 -4.26 -4.80
N TYR A 370 12.78 -4.70 -4.97
CA TYR A 370 13.08 -5.93 -5.69
C TYR A 370 13.06 -7.15 -4.75
N LEU A 371 12.13 -8.07 -4.97
CA LEU A 371 11.87 -9.20 -4.09
C LEU A 371 12.20 -10.52 -4.80
N ALA A 372 13.12 -11.29 -4.23
CA ALA A 372 13.47 -12.64 -4.69
C ALA A 372 12.33 -13.62 -4.35
N SER A 373 11.32 -13.66 -5.20
CA SER A 373 10.12 -14.47 -5.02
C SER A 373 9.77 -15.20 -6.31
N PRO A 374 9.31 -16.48 -6.24
CA PRO A 374 8.85 -17.24 -7.41
C PRO A 374 7.45 -16.79 -7.90
N ILE A 375 6.84 -15.79 -7.29
CA ILE A 375 5.52 -15.30 -7.66
C ILE A 375 5.64 -14.50 -8.97
N PRO A 376 4.88 -14.88 -10.02
CA PRO A 376 4.91 -14.18 -11.30
C PRO A 376 3.98 -12.96 -11.26
N ASN A 377 4.37 -11.92 -10.54
CA ASN A 377 3.57 -10.71 -10.37
C ASN A 377 4.44 -9.50 -10.01
N ALA A 378 3.83 -8.31 -10.06
CA ALA A 378 4.23 -7.07 -9.42
C ALA A 378 2.98 -6.41 -8.83
N ASN A 379 3.12 -5.44 -7.93
CA ASN A 379 2.00 -4.61 -7.51
C ASN A 379 2.48 -3.24 -7.03
N GLY A 380 1.69 -2.21 -7.33
CA GLY A 380 1.92 -0.81 -6.96
C GLY A 380 0.92 -0.32 -5.90
N PRO A 381 1.02 -0.75 -4.63
CA PRO A 381 0.18 -0.20 -3.56
C PRO A 381 0.61 1.21 -3.19
N HIS A 382 -0.32 1.98 -2.64
CA HIS A 382 -0.03 3.26 -2.03
C HIS A 382 -0.62 3.37 -0.62
N VAL A 383 -0.10 4.33 0.14
CA VAL A 383 -0.56 4.70 1.47
C VAL A 383 -1.02 6.13 1.42
N SER A 384 -2.27 6.40 1.79
CA SER A 384 -2.83 7.74 1.73
C SER A 384 -3.43 8.21 3.05
N ASP A 385 -3.36 9.52 3.27
CA ASP A 385 -3.99 10.20 4.41
C ASP A 385 -5.53 10.10 4.30
N PRO A 386 -6.21 9.41 5.24
CA PRO A 386 -7.65 9.24 5.15
C PRO A 386 -8.44 10.54 5.34
N ARG A 387 -7.80 11.64 5.74
CA ARG A 387 -8.42 12.95 5.88
C ARG A 387 -8.64 13.63 4.52
N SER A 388 -7.77 13.34 3.53
CA SER A 388 -7.71 14.09 2.27
C SER A 388 -7.54 13.24 1.01
N GLY A 389 -7.10 11.97 1.16
CA GLY A 389 -6.67 11.14 0.03
C GLY A 389 -5.25 11.46 -0.46
N GLU A 390 -4.48 12.29 0.25
CA GLU A 390 -3.08 12.54 -0.11
C GLU A 390 -2.25 11.26 -0.03
N ILE A 391 -1.64 10.86 -1.14
CA ILE A 391 -0.68 9.75 -1.15
C ILE A 391 0.60 10.23 -0.46
N ILE A 392 1.04 9.49 0.57
CA ILE A 392 2.17 9.84 1.43
C ILE A 392 3.42 9.12 0.97
N GLU A 393 3.28 7.82 0.70
CA GLU A 393 4.34 6.95 0.22
C GLU A 393 3.74 5.87 -0.70
N SER A 394 4.56 5.30 -1.56
CA SER A 394 4.20 4.13 -2.34
C SER A 394 5.43 3.28 -2.63
N ASP A 395 5.44 2.06 -2.13
CA ASP A 395 6.45 1.07 -2.45
C ASP A 395 5.89 0.07 -3.46
N ILE A 396 6.50 0.00 -4.64
CA ILE A 396 6.15 -1.00 -5.66
C ILE A 396 6.85 -2.31 -5.31
N ASN A 397 6.09 -3.39 -5.12
CA ASN A 397 6.66 -4.71 -4.91
C ASN A 397 6.93 -5.36 -6.26
N TRP A 398 8.19 -5.52 -6.60
CA TRP A 398 8.67 -6.15 -7.81
C TRP A 398 9.17 -7.57 -7.51
N TYR A 399 8.41 -8.59 -7.89
CA TYR A 399 8.82 -9.98 -7.70
C TYR A 399 9.67 -10.47 -8.88
N HIS A 400 10.76 -11.17 -8.59
CA HIS A 400 11.71 -11.64 -9.62
C HIS A 400 11.02 -12.38 -10.77
N ASN A 401 10.07 -13.24 -10.45
CA ASN A 401 9.37 -14.08 -11.45
C ASN A 401 8.29 -13.35 -12.26
N VAL A 402 8.12 -12.05 -12.13
CA VAL A 402 7.30 -11.26 -13.08
C VAL A 402 7.81 -11.46 -14.51
N MET A 403 9.12 -11.65 -14.69
CA MET A 403 9.73 -11.94 -15.98
C MET A 403 9.19 -13.23 -16.62
N THR A 404 8.90 -14.27 -15.84
CA THR A 404 8.26 -15.49 -16.33
C THR A 404 6.86 -15.24 -16.90
N LEU A 405 6.09 -14.39 -16.18
CA LEU A 405 4.76 -13.98 -16.64
C LEU A 405 4.82 -13.25 -17.98
N LEU A 406 5.70 -12.25 -18.06
CA LEU A 406 5.92 -11.44 -19.26
C LEU A 406 6.38 -12.28 -20.44
N ARG A 407 7.36 -13.16 -20.21
CA ARG A 407 7.87 -14.10 -21.21
C ARG A 407 6.75 -14.94 -21.80
N ASN A 408 5.94 -15.55 -20.94
CA ASN A 408 4.89 -16.47 -21.37
C ASN A 408 3.79 -15.73 -22.17
N TRP A 409 3.35 -14.58 -21.71
CA TRP A 409 2.37 -13.76 -22.45
C TRP A 409 2.92 -13.29 -23.79
N PHE A 410 4.11 -12.71 -23.80
CA PHE A 410 4.72 -12.17 -25.01
C PHE A 410 4.97 -13.26 -26.06
N PHE A 411 5.46 -14.43 -25.62
CA PHE A 411 5.62 -15.57 -26.51
C PHE A 411 4.29 -15.99 -27.15
N VAL A 412 3.27 -16.29 -26.34
CA VAL A 412 2.00 -16.83 -26.83
C VAL A 412 1.26 -15.83 -27.73
N GLN A 413 1.35 -14.54 -27.41
CA GLN A 413 0.61 -13.50 -28.11
C GLN A 413 1.35 -12.96 -29.36
N THR A 414 2.68 -12.99 -29.38
CA THR A 414 3.43 -12.30 -30.44
C THR A 414 4.40 -13.15 -31.25
N ALA A 415 4.70 -14.40 -30.88
CA ALA A 415 5.68 -15.21 -31.58
C ALA A 415 5.30 -15.53 -33.06
N ALA A 416 4.01 -15.41 -33.42
CA ALA A 416 3.60 -15.53 -34.82
C ALA A 416 4.23 -14.46 -35.72
N ILE A 417 4.42 -13.25 -35.18
CA ILE A 417 4.86 -12.06 -35.93
C ILE A 417 6.25 -11.56 -35.49
N ASN A 418 6.65 -11.83 -34.25
CA ASN A 418 7.93 -11.37 -33.71
C ASN A 418 8.93 -12.54 -33.58
N PRO A 419 9.98 -12.62 -34.42
CA PRO A 419 11.01 -13.65 -34.32
C PRO A 419 11.78 -13.64 -32.98
N GLU A 420 11.94 -12.49 -32.35
CA GLU A 420 12.66 -12.37 -31.07
C GLU A 420 11.90 -13.03 -29.90
N ALA A 421 10.59 -13.23 -30.05
CA ALA A 421 9.75 -13.95 -29.09
C ALA A 421 9.84 -15.49 -29.22
N ARG A 422 10.49 -16.04 -30.29
CA ARG A 422 10.52 -17.48 -30.60
C ARG A 422 11.62 -18.24 -29.86
N ARG A 423 11.77 -18.00 -28.57
CA ARG A 423 12.78 -18.64 -27.71
C ARG A 423 12.37 -18.62 -26.24
N PRO A 424 12.83 -19.57 -25.40
CA PRO A 424 12.53 -19.57 -23.98
C PRO A 424 13.19 -18.43 -23.20
N GLU A 425 14.37 -17.96 -23.64
CA GLU A 425 15.09 -16.85 -23.06
C GLU A 425 15.15 -15.68 -24.04
N PHE A 426 14.54 -14.57 -23.69
CA PHE A 426 14.59 -13.35 -24.49
C PHE A 426 15.92 -12.64 -24.32
N LYS A 427 16.31 -11.89 -25.34
CA LYS A 427 17.42 -10.93 -25.21
C LYS A 427 17.09 -9.90 -24.13
N ASP A 428 18.12 -9.36 -23.49
CA ASP A 428 17.95 -8.37 -22.40
C ASP A 428 17.16 -7.13 -22.87
N GLU A 429 17.30 -6.70 -24.10
CA GLU A 429 16.57 -5.57 -24.67
C GLU A 429 15.06 -5.88 -24.77
N VAL A 430 14.69 -7.08 -25.22
CA VAL A 430 13.28 -7.49 -25.33
C VAL A 430 12.66 -7.60 -23.93
N MET A 431 13.32 -8.32 -23.02
CA MET A 431 12.84 -8.46 -21.65
C MET A 431 12.81 -7.10 -20.93
N GLY A 432 13.76 -6.21 -21.23
CA GLY A 432 13.82 -4.86 -20.69
C GLY A 432 12.59 -4.03 -21.05
N GLU A 433 12.15 -4.04 -22.32
CA GLU A 433 10.95 -3.32 -22.75
C GLU A 433 9.68 -3.91 -22.08
N LEU A 434 9.62 -5.23 -21.86
CA LEU A 434 8.53 -5.86 -21.13
C LEU A 434 8.53 -5.43 -19.64
N ILE A 435 9.70 -5.30 -19.04
CA ILE A 435 9.88 -4.77 -17.68
C ILE A 435 9.44 -3.30 -17.61
N ARG A 436 9.80 -2.48 -18.60
CA ARG A 436 9.35 -1.09 -18.71
C ARG A 436 7.83 -0.99 -18.75
N PHE A 437 7.16 -1.81 -19.56
CA PHE A 437 5.71 -1.88 -19.65
C PHE A 437 5.07 -2.13 -18.28
N VAL A 438 5.51 -3.18 -17.54
CA VAL A 438 4.96 -3.47 -16.21
C VAL A 438 5.32 -2.37 -15.21
N SER A 439 6.53 -1.83 -15.26
CA SER A 439 6.91 -0.70 -14.41
C SER A 439 5.96 0.49 -14.58
N SER A 440 5.67 0.84 -15.83
CA SER A 440 4.73 1.91 -16.15
C SER A 440 3.30 1.61 -15.66
N HIS A 441 2.82 0.37 -15.81
CA HIS A 441 1.52 -0.06 -15.30
C HIS A 441 1.43 0.05 -13.76
N GLU A 442 2.41 -0.51 -13.04
CA GLU A 442 2.42 -0.46 -11.57
C GLU A 442 2.53 0.97 -11.03
N VAL A 443 3.29 1.83 -11.71
CA VAL A 443 3.34 3.27 -11.39
C VAL A 443 1.96 3.90 -11.51
N GLY A 444 1.18 3.58 -12.53
CA GLY A 444 -0.19 4.09 -12.68
C GLY A 444 -1.05 3.84 -11.43
N HIS A 445 -0.95 2.65 -10.82
CA HIS A 445 -1.63 2.35 -9.55
C HIS A 445 -1.16 3.25 -8.41
N THR A 446 0.12 3.54 -8.36
CA THR A 446 0.71 4.41 -7.34
C THR A 446 0.37 5.88 -7.53
N LEU A 447 -0.09 6.27 -8.71
CA LEU A 447 -0.60 7.60 -9.01
C LEU A 447 -2.10 7.76 -8.67
N GLY A 448 -2.77 6.68 -8.26
CA GLY A 448 -4.18 6.67 -7.88
C GLY A 448 -5.11 6.04 -8.92
N LEU A 449 -4.60 5.43 -9.98
CA LEU A 449 -5.40 4.87 -11.06
C LEU A 449 -5.69 3.37 -10.85
N PRO A 450 -6.95 2.93 -10.79
CA PRO A 450 -7.33 1.54 -10.89
C PRO A 450 -7.27 1.05 -12.35
N HIS A 451 -7.48 -0.25 -12.56
CA HIS A 451 -7.62 -0.79 -13.90
C HIS A 451 -8.79 -0.16 -14.67
N ASN A 452 -8.56 0.18 -15.94
CA ASN A 452 -9.58 0.60 -16.90
C ASN A 452 -9.78 -0.47 -17.98
N MET A 453 -10.61 -1.48 -17.69
CA MET A 453 -10.85 -2.64 -18.57
C MET A 453 -11.73 -2.33 -19.79
N ALA A 454 -12.32 -1.13 -19.90
CA ALA A 454 -13.05 -0.72 -21.09
C ALA A 454 -12.17 -0.03 -22.13
N SER A 455 -10.92 0.21 -21.80
CA SER A 455 -10.01 0.95 -22.66
C SER A 455 -9.65 0.16 -23.92
N SER A 456 -9.34 -1.14 -23.80
CA SER A 456 -8.97 -2.00 -24.93
C SER A 456 -10.05 -2.08 -26.02
N SER A 457 -11.34 -1.95 -25.68
CA SER A 457 -12.44 -1.98 -26.62
C SER A 457 -12.64 -0.68 -27.43
N ALA A 458 -11.88 0.36 -27.14
CA ALA A 458 -12.07 1.68 -27.79
C ALA A 458 -11.40 1.78 -29.18
N TYR A 459 -10.38 0.96 -29.45
CA TYR A 459 -9.69 1.00 -30.73
C TYR A 459 -10.29 -0.02 -31.72
N PRO A 460 -10.54 0.37 -32.98
CA PRO A 460 -10.95 -0.58 -34.02
C PRO A 460 -9.89 -1.67 -34.24
N VAL A 461 -10.33 -2.92 -34.36
CA VAL A 461 -9.45 -4.08 -34.64
C VAL A 461 -8.53 -3.83 -35.83
N GLU A 462 -9.04 -3.21 -36.90
CA GLU A 462 -8.26 -2.92 -38.10
C GLU A 462 -7.15 -1.87 -37.83
N LYS A 463 -7.35 -0.97 -36.87
CA LYS A 463 -6.34 0.01 -36.47
C LYS A 463 -5.20 -0.61 -35.66
N LEU A 464 -5.47 -1.70 -34.96
CA LEU A 464 -4.45 -2.45 -34.22
C LEU A 464 -3.51 -3.24 -35.16
N ARG A 465 -3.83 -3.30 -36.45
CA ARG A 465 -3.01 -3.85 -37.53
C ARG A 465 -2.30 -2.79 -38.38
N ASP A 466 -2.49 -1.53 -38.06
CA ASP A 466 -1.92 -0.37 -38.75
C ASP A 466 -0.64 0.08 -38.03
N PRO A 467 0.58 -0.02 -38.64
CA PRO A 467 1.83 0.37 -38.01
C PRO A 467 1.89 1.83 -37.58
N GLU A 468 1.36 2.77 -38.38
CA GLU A 468 1.38 4.20 -38.05
C GLU A 468 0.49 4.49 -36.85
N PHE A 469 -0.70 3.89 -36.81
CA PHE A 469 -1.62 4.04 -35.70
C PHE A 469 -1.06 3.46 -34.39
N THR A 470 -0.56 2.22 -34.43
CA THR A 470 -0.08 1.54 -33.22
C THR A 470 1.21 2.16 -32.69
N LYS A 471 2.05 2.74 -33.55
CA LYS A 471 3.24 3.48 -33.13
C LYS A 471 2.90 4.77 -32.40
N GLU A 472 1.85 5.48 -32.81
CA GLU A 472 1.42 6.73 -32.20
C GLU A 472 0.60 6.52 -30.92
N PHE A 473 -0.33 5.56 -30.94
CA PHE A 473 -1.35 5.39 -29.90
C PHE A 473 -1.18 4.12 -29.04
N GLY A 474 -0.22 3.24 -29.36
CA GLY A 474 -0.09 1.94 -28.70
C GLY A 474 -1.23 1.00 -29.06
N THR A 475 -1.49 0.03 -28.17
CA THR A 475 -2.49 -1.03 -28.42
C THR A 475 -3.80 -0.83 -27.64
N ALA A 476 -3.82 0.12 -26.70
CA ALA A 476 -5.01 0.55 -25.94
C ALA A 476 -4.87 2.01 -25.51
N PRO A 477 -5.98 2.75 -25.32
CA PRO A 477 -5.95 4.12 -24.80
C PRO A 477 -5.37 4.27 -23.40
N SER A 478 -5.28 3.22 -22.63
CA SER A 478 -4.75 3.23 -21.26
C SER A 478 -3.82 2.05 -21.01
N ILE A 479 -2.66 2.34 -20.39
CA ILE A 479 -1.76 1.31 -19.88
C ILE A 479 -2.34 0.57 -18.66
N MET A 480 -3.41 1.12 -18.06
CA MET A 480 -4.10 0.51 -16.92
C MET A 480 -5.11 -0.57 -17.33
N ASP A 481 -5.22 -0.89 -18.62
CA ASP A 481 -5.98 -2.04 -19.11
C ASP A 481 -5.13 -3.31 -19.07
N TYR A 482 -5.79 -4.46 -19.01
CA TYR A 482 -5.17 -5.76 -19.24
C TYR A 482 -5.29 -6.18 -20.71
N ALA A 483 -5.05 -5.24 -21.61
CA ALA A 483 -4.99 -5.46 -23.05
C ALA A 483 -3.84 -6.40 -23.46
N ARG A 484 -2.80 -6.50 -22.60
CA ARG A 484 -1.61 -7.32 -22.82
C ARG A 484 -0.86 -6.91 -24.09
N PHE A 485 -0.51 -7.87 -24.93
CA PHE A 485 0.25 -7.64 -26.17
C PHE A 485 -0.63 -7.79 -27.40
N ASN A 486 -0.26 -7.13 -28.48
CA ASN A 486 -1.04 -7.10 -29.70
C ASN A 486 -1.10 -8.47 -30.41
N TYR A 487 -1.99 -9.33 -29.96
CA TYR A 487 -2.22 -10.65 -30.56
C TYR A 487 -3.04 -10.61 -31.86
N ILE A 488 -3.56 -9.43 -32.23
CA ILE A 488 -4.35 -9.22 -33.44
C ILE A 488 -3.46 -9.11 -34.68
N ALA A 489 -2.31 -8.48 -34.52
CA ALA A 489 -1.35 -8.24 -35.59
C ALA A 489 -0.96 -9.54 -36.34
N GLN A 490 -0.79 -9.44 -37.64
CA GLN A 490 -0.49 -10.56 -38.52
C GLN A 490 0.85 -10.35 -39.22
N PRO A 491 1.57 -11.39 -39.68
CA PRO A 491 2.86 -11.24 -40.36
C PRO A 491 2.85 -10.30 -41.57
N GLU A 492 1.71 -10.14 -42.22
CA GLU A 492 1.52 -9.26 -43.36
C GLU A 492 1.38 -7.77 -43.01
N ASP A 493 1.17 -7.42 -41.73
CA ASP A 493 0.86 -6.05 -41.30
C ASP A 493 2.12 -5.16 -41.14
N GLY A 494 3.31 -5.73 -41.18
CA GLY A 494 4.57 -5.01 -41.06
C GLY A 494 4.98 -4.77 -39.60
N ASP A 495 5.59 -3.61 -39.32
CA ASP A 495 6.18 -3.27 -38.00
C ASP A 495 5.14 -2.59 -37.09
N VAL A 496 4.12 -3.33 -36.69
CA VAL A 496 3.10 -2.86 -35.75
C VAL A 496 3.63 -2.88 -34.31
N ALA A 497 3.26 -1.88 -33.51
CA ALA A 497 3.58 -1.90 -32.09
C ALA A 497 2.81 -3.01 -31.36
N LEU A 498 3.51 -3.65 -30.41
CA LEU A 498 3.00 -4.86 -29.75
C LEU A 498 2.58 -4.61 -28.30
N MET A 499 2.89 -3.45 -27.73
CA MET A 499 2.67 -3.15 -26.31
C MET A 499 1.79 -1.92 -26.12
N PRO A 500 0.95 -1.90 -25.06
CA PRO A 500 0.30 -0.67 -24.64
C PRO A 500 1.33 0.31 -24.09
N VAL A 501 0.98 1.59 -24.14
CA VAL A 501 1.78 2.71 -23.64
C VAL A 501 0.91 3.62 -22.77
N VAL A 502 1.49 4.59 -22.08
CA VAL A 502 0.73 5.68 -21.42
C VAL A 502 -0.05 6.42 -22.50
N GLY A 503 -1.33 6.13 -22.59
CA GLY A 503 -2.19 6.51 -23.71
C GLY A 503 -3.02 7.78 -23.47
N PRO A 504 -3.94 8.08 -24.41
CA PRO A 504 -4.79 9.27 -24.33
C PRO A 504 -5.68 9.29 -23.08
N TYR A 505 -6.22 8.13 -22.66
CA TYR A 505 -7.02 8.04 -21.45
C TYR A 505 -6.19 8.36 -20.20
N ASP A 506 -4.97 7.83 -20.12
CA ASP A 506 -4.09 8.07 -18.97
C ASP A 506 -3.74 9.55 -18.84
N LYS A 507 -3.41 10.21 -19.96
CA LYS A 507 -3.16 11.66 -20.02
C LYS A 507 -4.38 12.46 -19.55
N TYR A 508 -5.56 12.07 -19.99
CA TYR A 508 -6.82 12.68 -19.57
C TYR A 508 -7.10 12.47 -18.08
N SER A 509 -6.96 11.24 -17.60
CA SER A 509 -7.23 10.90 -16.20
C SER A 509 -6.26 11.63 -15.25
N ILE A 510 -4.95 11.67 -15.57
CA ILE A 510 -3.97 12.44 -14.81
C ILE A 510 -4.27 13.95 -14.88
N MET A 511 -4.60 14.48 -16.05
CA MET A 511 -5.03 15.88 -16.17
C MET A 511 -6.23 16.16 -15.27
N TRP A 512 -7.27 15.36 -15.32
CA TRP A 512 -8.48 15.52 -14.52
C TRP A 512 -8.19 15.44 -13.01
N GLY A 513 -7.34 14.51 -12.58
CA GLY A 513 -7.02 14.29 -11.16
C GLY A 513 -6.01 15.29 -10.59
N TYR A 514 -5.03 15.73 -11.38
CA TYR A 514 -3.88 16.49 -10.87
C TYR A 514 -3.81 17.94 -11.32
N ARG A 515 -4.45 18.34 -12.46
CA ARG A 515 -4.35 19.72 -12.92
C ARG A 515 -4.89 20.67 -11.85
N PRO A 516 -4.10 21.65 -11.37
CA PRO A 516 -4.56 22.64 -10.42
C PRO A 516 -5.70 23.51 -10.99
N ILE A 517 -6.76 23.65 -10.20
CA ILE A 517 -7.84 24.61 -10.46
C ILE A 517 -7.67 25.74 -9.44
N LEU A 518 -7.15 26.86 -9.92
CA LEU A 518 -6.80 28.00 -9.07
C LEU A 518 -8.04 28.74 -8.59
N ASP A 519 -7.94 29.34 -7.41
CA ASP A 519 -8.95 30.25 -6.83
C ASP A 519 -10.36 29.63 -6.68
N LYS A 520 -10.43 28.27 -6.51
CA LYS A 520 -11.67 27.52 -6.32
C LYS A 520 -11.61 26.64 -5.08
N THR A 521 -12.74 26.49 -4.39
CA THR A 521 -12.89 25.45 -3.35
C THR A 521 -13.06 24.06 -3.97
N PRO A 522 -12.88 22.96 -3.22
CA PRO A 522 -13.16 21.63 -3.74
C PRO A 522 -14.61 21.46 -4.27
N GLU A 523 -15.57 22.12 -3.67
CA GLU A 523 -16.98 22.14 -4.09
C GLU A 523 -17.17 22.85 -5.42
N GLU A 524 -16.53 24.00 -5.62
CA GLU A 524 -16.58 24.76 -6.87
C GLU A 524 -15.82 24.07 -8.01
N GLU A 525 -14.82 23.23 -7.71
CA GLU A 525 -14.13 22.44 -8.72
C GLU A 525 -15.05 21.45 -9.43
N LYS A 526 -16.12 20.98 -8.77
CA LYS A 526 -17.01 19.94 -9.32
C LYS A 526 -17.62 20.32 -10.66
N GLU A 527 -18.04 21.57 -10.82
CA GLU A 527 -18.63 22.03 -12.08
C GLU A 527 -17.61 22.01 -13.22
N ILE A 528 -16.37 22.40 -12.95
CA ILE A 528 -15.28 22.40 -13.92
C ILE A 528 -14.90 20.95 -14.29
N LEU A 529 -14.78 20.09 -13.27
CA LEU A 529 -14.45 18.68 -13.46
C LEU A 529 -15.55 17.95 -14.24
N ASP A 530 -16.82 18.26 -13.98
CA ASP A 530 -17.96 17.71 -14.71
C ASP A 530 -17.94 18.19 -16.18
N GLN A 531 -17.66 19.46 -16.43
CA GLN A 531 -17.50 19.99 -17.77
C GLN A 531 -16.42 19.26 -18.56
N TRP A 532 -15.26 18.98 -17.96
CA TRP A 532 -14.18 18.22 -18.62
C TRP A 532 -14.58 16.79 -18.96
N ILE A 533 -15.48 16.17 -18.17
CA ILE A 533 -16.04 14.84 -18.47
C ILE A 533 -17.01 14.94 -19.66
N LEU A 534 -17.94 15.91 -19.62
CA LEU A 534 -18.95 16.09 -20.65
C LEU A 534 -18.35 16.40 -22.02
N GLU A 535 -17.25 17.15 -22.08
CA GLU A 535 -16.51 17.43 -23.33
C GLU A 535 -15.99 16.18 -24.04
N ARG A 536 -15.90 15.05 -23.33
CA ARG A 536 -15.32 13.77 -23.82
C ARG A 536 -16.30 12.60 -23.75
N ALA A 537 -17.53 12.84 -23.33
CA ALA A 537 -18.49 11.79 -23.01
C ALA A 537 -18.86 10.90 -24.22
N ASP A 538 -18.80 11.44 -25.43
CA ASP A 538 -19.15 10.74 -26.67
C ASP A 538 -17.97 10.00 -27.32
N ASP A 539 -16.76 10.15 -26.78
CA ASP A 539 -15.57 9.50 -27.31
C ASP A 539 -15.19 8.26 -26.45
N PRO A 540 -15.26 7.05 -27.01
CA PRO A 540 -14.96 5.83 -26.29
C PRO A 540 -13.53 5.76 -25.74
N ILE A 541 -12.57 6.52 -26.29
CA ILE A 541 -11.18 6.62 -25.83
C ILE A 541 -11.12 7.07 -24.35
N TYR A 542 -12.05 7.93 -23.92
CA TYR A 542 -12.06 8.51 -22.57
C TYR A 542 -13.02 7.79 -21.62
N ARG A 543 -13.59 6.66 -22.02
CA ARG A 543 -14.47 5.87 -21.18
C ARG A 543 -13.69 5.10 -20.12
N PHE A 544 -14.21 5.12 -18.89
CA PHE A 544 -13.75 4.26 -17.81
C PHE A 544 -14.68 3.06 -17.62
N GLY A 545 -14.09 1.86 -17.59
CA GLY A 545 -14.79 0.63 -17.24
C GLY A 545 -14.01 -0.15 -16.19
N LYS A 546 -14.56 -0.20 -14.98
CA LYS A 546 -13.93 -0.87 -13.84
C LYS A 546 -13.77 -2.37 -14.09
N GLN A 547 -12.65 -2.94 -13.62
CA GLN A 547 -12.47 -4.39 -13.56
C GLN A 547 -13.66 -5.07 -12.86
N GLN A 548 -14.24 -6.05 -13.55
CA GLN A 548 -15.39 -6.80 -13.06
C GLN A 548 -14.92 -8.06 -12.32
N SER A 549 -15.49 -8.29 -11.14
CA SER A 549 -15.25 -9.51 -10.35
C SER A 549 -16.54 -10.33 -10.27
N GLY A 550 -16.45 -11.62 -10.55
CA GLY A 550 -17.61 -12.51 -10.60
C GLY A 550 -18.26 -12.56 -11.97
N SER A 551 -19.54 -12.22 -12.08
CA SER A 551 -20.24 -12.20 -13.39
C SER A 551 -19.85 -10.96 -14.19
N VAL A 552 -19.47 -11.16 -15.45
CA VAL A 552 -19.25 -10.07 -16.41
C VAL A 552 -20.62 -9.51 -16.81
N ILE A 553 -20.83 -8.23 -16.59
CA ILE A 553 -22.08 -7.50 -16.91
C ILE A 553 -21.88 -6.63 -18.16
N ASP A 554 -20.75 -5.94 -18.24
CA ASP A 554 -20.36 -5.10 -19.36
C ASP A 554 -19.36 -5.86 -20.26
N PRO A 555 -19.75 -6.31 -21.45
CA PRO A 555 -18.84 -7.06 -22.33
C PRO A 555 -17.72 -6.19 -22.91
N SER A 556 -17.81 -4.86 -22.84
CA SER A 556 -16.75 -3.97 -23.28
C SER A 556 -15.69 -3.69 -22.21
N ALA A 557 -15.84 -4.24 -21.00
CA ALA A 557 -14.89 -4.09 -19.89
C ALA A 557 -14.41 -5.46 -19.41
N GLN A 558 -13.93 -6.27 -20.33
CA GLN A 558 -13.34 -7.58 -20.08
C GLN A 558 -11.83 -7.44 -19.81
N THR A 559 -11.21 -8.53 -19.41
CA THR A 559 -9.75 -8.65 -19.31
C THR A 559 -9.23 -9.47 -20.46
N GLU A 560 -8.02 -9.23 -20.91
CA GLU A 560 -7.30 -10.00 -21.93
C GLU A 560 -7.93 -9.89 -23.34
N ASP A 561 -8.68 -8.83 -23.61
CA ASP A 561 -9.28 -8.56 -24.91
C ASP A 561 -8.65 -7.32 -25.58
N LEU A 562 -8.81 -7.22 -26.88
CA LEU A 562 -8.34 -6.12 -27.72
C LEU A 562 -9.34 -5.80 -28.82
N GLY A 563 -9.53 -4.51 -29.08
CA GLY A 563 -10.32 -4.00 -30.19
C GLY A 563 -11.81 -3.99 -29.92
N ASP A 564 -12.51 -3.27 -30.79
CA ASP A 564 -13.97 -3.05 -30.74
C ASP A 564 -14.81 -4.27 -31.15
N ASP A 565 -14.20 -5.25 -31.79
CA ASP A 565 -14.83 -6.50 -32.21
C ASP A 565 -14.08 -7.72 -31.65
N ALA A 566 -14.53 -8.22 -30.50
CA ALA A 566 -13.92 -9.35 -29.81
C ALA A 566 -13.93 -10.65 -30.63
N MET A 567 -14.89 -10.82 -31.54
CA MET A 567 -14.98 -12.00 -32.45
C MET A 567 -13.90 -11.93 -33.51
N LEU A 568 -13.75 -10.78 -34.16
CA LEU A 568 -12.71 -10.55 -35.17
C LEU A 568 -11.31 -10.61 -34.54
N ALA A 569 -11.11 -9.98 -33.37
CA ALA A 569 -9.88 -10.07 -32.61
C ALA A 569 -9.49 -11.51 -32.28
N SER A 570 -10.44 -12.29 -31.75
CA SER A 570 -10.25 -13.73 -31.46
C SER A 570 -9.94 -14.54 -32.74
N HIS A 571 -10.55 -14.21 -33.87
CA HIS A 571 -10.23 -14.86 -35.14
C HIS A 571 -8.75 -14.67 -35.52
N TYR A 572 -8.21 -13.43 -35.41
CA TYR A 572 -6.81 -13.15 -35.67
C TYR A 572 -5.88 -13.83 -34.64
N GLY A 573 -6.24 -13.83 -33.38
CA GLY A 573 -5.48 -14.51 -32.32
C GLY A 573 -5.40 -16.03 -32.58
N ILE A 574 -6.52 -16.68 -32.94
CA ILE A 574 -6.56 -18.11 -33.30
C ILE A 574 -5.72 -18.38 -34.56
N LYS A 575 -5.74 -17.47 -35.54
CA LYS A 575 -4.90 -17.59 -36.74
C LYS A 575 -3.41 -17.55 -36.37
N ASN A 576 -3.01 -16.72 -35.42
CA ASN A 576 -1.65 -16.67 -34.89
C ASN A 576 -1.30 -17.93 -34.11
N LEU A 577 -2.17 -18.44 -33.25
CA LEU A 577 -1.93 -19.70 -32.51
C LEU A 577 -1.74 -20.88 -33.45
N LYS A 578 -2.47 -20.96 -34.58
CA LYS A 578 -2.27 -21.98 -35.61
C LYS A 578 -0.90 -21.92 -36.26
N ARG A 579 -0.21 -20.78 -36.23
CA ARG A 579 1.18 -20.63 -36.66
C ARG A 579 2.18 -20.99 -35.57
N ILE A 580 1.87 -20.68 -34.30
CA ILE A 580 2.77 -20.90 -33.15
C ILE A 580 2.82 -22.38 -32.78
N VAL A 581 1.65 -23.04 -32.62
CA VAL A 581 1.54 -24.41 -32.07
C VAL A 581 2.41 -25.44 -32.80
N PRO A 582 2.45 -25.49 -34.15
CA PRO A 582 3.30 -26.46 -34.86
C PRO A 582 4.81 -26.27 -34.61
N ASN A 583 5.23 -25.08 -34.22
CA ASN A 583 6.63 -24.73 -34.04
C ASN A 583 7.07 -24.72 -32.56
N LEU A 584 6.15 -24.95 -31.62
CA LEU A 584 6.43 -24.85 -30.18
C LEU A 584 7.63 -25.70 -29.75
N THR A 585 7.69 -26.97 -30.19
CA THR A 585 8.80 -27.87 -29.80
C THR A 585 10.14 -27.36 -30.32
N GLU A 586 10.18 -26.88 -31.58
CA GLU A 586 11.40 -26.32 -32.17
C GLU A 586 11.85 -25.04 -31.44
N TRP A 587 10.92 -24.12 -31.20
CA TRP A 587 11.24 -22.81 -30.60
C TRP A 587 11.58 -22.87 -29.09
N THR A 588 11.14 -23.94 -28.41
CA THR A 588 11.38 -24.13 -26.97
C THR A 588 12.46 -25.18 -26.67
N TYR A 589 12.97 -25.89 -27.70
CA TYR A 589 14.00 -26.89 -27.50
C TYR A 589 15.34 -26.25 -27.09
N GLN A 590 15.92 -26.78 -26.01
CA GLN A 590 17.27 -26.46 -25.54
C GLN A 590 18.00 -27.78 -25.27
N GLU A 591 19.19 -27.95 -25.85
CA GLU A 591 19.97 -29.18 -25.69
C GLU A 591 20.39 -29.37 -24.24
N GLY A 592 20.07 -30.51 -23.65
CA GLY A 592 20.40 -30.84 -22.27
C GLY A 592 19.42 -30.34 -21.22
N GLU A 593 18.39 -29.56 -21.61
CA GLU A 593 17.38 -29.03 -20.71
C GLU A 593 16.08 -29.88 -20.71
N SER A 594 15.27 -29.71 -19.66
CA SER A 594 13.95 -30.33 -19.57
C SER A 594 12.94 -29.67 -20.52
N TYR A 595 11.78 -30.30 -20.72
CA TYR A 595 10.66 -29.70 -21.48
C TYR A 595 9.74 -28.82 -20.61
N ASP A 596 10.24 -28.26 -19.52
CA ASP A 596 9.44 -27.44 -18.61
C ASP A 596 8.95 -26.15 -19.30
N ASP A 597 9.78 -25.50 -20.11
CA ASP A 597 9.36 -24.31 -20.88
C ASP A 597 8.27 -24.68 -21.91
N LEU A 598 8.39 -25.77 -22.63
CA LEU A 598 7.33 -26.25 -23.54
C LEU A 598 6.02 -26.47 -22.77
N LYS A 599 6.08 -27.12 -21.61
CA LYS A 599 4.93 -27.35 -20.74
C LYS A 599 4.31 -26.03 -20.29
N ASP A 600 5.12 -25.07 -19.87
CA ASP A 600 4.65 -23.77 -19.42
C ASP A 600 3.89 -23.04 -20.53
N PHE A 601 4.44 -22.96 -21.74
CA PHE A 601 3.76 -22.33 -22.87
C PHE A 601 2.49 -23.07 -23.31
N CYS A 602 2.47 -24.42 -23.26
CA CYS A 602 1.27 -25.20 -23.59
C CYS A 602 0.15 -25.09 -22.56
N THR A 603 0.49 -24.84 -21.29
CA THR A 603 -0.49 -24.77 -20.18
C THR A 603 -0.88 -23.35 -19.80
N TYR A 604 -0.23 -22.36 -20.38
CA TYR A 604 -0.50 -20.96 -20.11
C TYR A 604 -1.89 -20.57 -20.64
N ARG A 605 -2.74 -20.05 -19.72
CA ARG A 605 -4.14 -19.67 -20.00
C ARG A 605 -4.29 -18.17 -20.09
#